data_7c6c0b484bf659ff325c410fb85070a6
#
_entry.id   7c6c0b484bf659ff325c410fb85070a6
#
_cell.length_a   1.000
_cell.length_b   1.000
_cell.length_c   1.000
_cell.angle_alpha   90.00
_cell.angle_beta   90.00
_cell.angle_gamma   90.00
#
_symmetry.space_group_name_H-M   'P 1'
#
loop_
_entity.id
_entity.type
_entity.pdbx_description
1 polymer ?
#
loop_
_entity_poly.entity_id
_entity_poly.type
_entity_poly.pdbx_seq_one_letter_code
_entity_poly.pdbx_strand_id
1 'polypeptide(L)'
;RVLFRSCWRAYKFRKMLCKSQQGFLLITDRYPQVEVPGFRFDGPQLAKTTGGNGWIKMLRQRELKLYQWMASYLPVLLIRLGIDEQTAFARKPDHQLAALQEKIAVTPQLTFNGAKILELDGRQPADEIMQASLRAIHAALS
;
A
#
# COMPACT_ATOMS: atom_id res chain seq x y z
N ARG A 1 -3.80 -20.32 4.76
CA ARG A 1 -3.91 -19.51 3.52
C ARG A 1 -3.39 -18.08 3.70
N VAL A 2 -3.78 -17.35 4.75
CA VAL A 2 -3.36 -15.94 4.95
C VAL A 2 -1.84 -15.83 5.10
N LEU A 3 -1.24 -16.58 6.00
CA LEU A 3 0.22 -16.53 6.20
C LEU A 3 1.00 -16.92 4.94
N PHE A 4 0.50 -17.89 4.16
CA PHE A 4 1.12 -18.25 2.88
C PHE A 4 1.15 -17.06 1.91
N ARG A 5 0.05 -16.31 1.82
CA ARG A 5 -0.01 -15.09 0.99
C ARG A 5 0.98 -14.03 1.48
N SER A 6 1.10 -13.86 2.81
CA SER A 6 2.04 -12.90 3.40
C SER A 6 3.50 -13.32 3.17
N CYS A 7 3.83 -14.59 3.28
CA CYS A 7 5.15 -15.13 2.93
C CYS A 7 5.46 -14.97 1.44
N TRP A 8 4.48 -15.23 0.56
CA TRP A 8 4.63 -15.05 -0.88
C TRP A 8 4.84 -13.58 -1.25
N ARG A 9 4.12 -12.66 -0.60
CA ARG A 9 4.31 -11.22 -0.75
C ARG A 9 5.72 -10.82 -0.32
N ALA A 10 6.18 -11.28 0.84
CA ALA A 10 7.54 -11.00 1.33
C ALA A 10 8.63 -11.54 0.39
N TYR A 11 8.42 -12.72 -0.18
CA TYR A 11 9.33 -13.29 -1.18
C TYR A 11 9.41 -12.43 -2.46
N LYS A 12 8.24 -12.02 -2.99
CA LYS A 12 8.20 -11.10 -4.15
C LYS A 12 8.85 -9.77 -3.82
N PHE A 13 8.60 -9.23 -2.64
CA PHE A 13 9.19 -7.98 -2.18
C PHE A 13 10.72 -8.07 -2.10
N ARG A 14 11.25 -9.18 -1.57
CA ARG A 14 12.70 -9.43 -1.56
C ARG A 14 13.31 -9.46 -2.98
N LYS A 15 12.64 -10.13 -3.92
CA LYS A 15 13.08 -10.12 -5.34
C LYS A 15 13.07 -8.70 -5.93
N MET A 16 12.06 -7.91 -5.60
CA MET A 16 11.97 -6.52 -6.01
C MET A 16 13.16 -5.71 -5.45
N LEU A 17 13.49 -5.85 -4.16
CA LEU A 17 14.63 -5.18 -3.54
C LEU A 17 15.95 -5.55 -4.23
N CYS A 18 16.17 -6.83 -4.54
CA CYS A 18 17.36 -7.26 -5.28
C CYS A 18 17.48 -6.58 -6.64
N LYS A 19 16.39 -6.41 -7.37
CA LYS A 19 16.37 -5.69 -8.65
C LYS A 19 16.65 -4.19 -8.48
N SER A 20 16.05 -3.58 -7.45
CA SER A 20 16.32 -2.18 -7.12
C SER A 20 17.80 -1.93 -6.84
N GLN A 21 18.45 -2.83 -6.10
CA GLN A 21 19.89 -2.77 -5.82
C GLN A 21 20.76 -2.92 -7.08
N GLN A 22 20.22 -3.52 -8.14
CA GLN A 22 20.86 -3.62 -9.47
C GLN A 22 20.62 -2.39 -10.34
N GLY A 23 19.99 -1.33 -9.81
CA GLY A 23 19.73 -0.09 -10.53
C GLY A 23 18.42 -0.05 -11.32
N PHE A 24 17.54 -1.05 -11.17
CA PHE A 24 16.23 -1.01 -11.84
C PHE A 24 15.27 -0.06 -11.14
N LEU A 25 14.59 0.78 -11.90
CA LEU A 25 13.41 1.51 -11.43
C LEU A 25 12.23 0.54 -11.34
N LEU A 26 11.61 0.47 -10.16
CA LEU A 26 10.48 -0.39 -9.90
C LEU A 26 9.26 0.43 -9.57
N ILE A 27 8.17 0.19 -10.29
CA ILE A 27 6.86 0.79 -10.05
C ILE A 27 5.94 -0.29 -9.52
N THR A 28 5.29 -0.03 -8.40
CA THR A 28 4.32 -0.95 -7.78
C THR A 28 3.00 -0.24 -7.57
N ASP A 29 1.88 -0.93 -7.78
CA ASP A 29 0.54 -0.39 -7.55
C ASP A 29 0.15 -0.35 -6.06
N ARG A 30 0.89 -1.06 -5.21
CA ARG A 30 0.62 -1.18 -3.78
C ARG A 30 1.92 -1.32 -3.00
N TYR A 31 1.94 -0.73 -1.81
CA TYR A 31 3.09 -0.82 -0.92
C TYR A 31 2.69 -1.37 0.45
N PRO A 32 3.47 -2.31 1.05
CA PRO A 32 3.16 -2.87 2.36
C PRO A 32 3.30 -1.82 3.45
N GLN A 33 2.37 -1.82 4.41
CA GLN A 33 2.36 -0.93 5.55
C GLN A 33 1.92 -1.69 6.82
N VAL A 34 2.13 -1.12 8.00
CA VAL A 34 1.81 -1.71 9.30
C VAL A 34 0.84 -0.86 10.14
N GLU A 35 0.51 0.33 9.68
CA GLU A 35 -0.28 1.32 10.42
C GLU A 35 -1.74 0.90 10.53
N VAL A 36 -2.30 0.36 9.44
CA VAL A 36 -3.70 -0.10 9.40
C VAL A 36 -3.75 -1.56 8.99
N PRO A 37 -4.26 -2.45 9.84
CA PRO A 37 -4.36 -3.87 9.53
C PRO A 37 -5.45 -4.15 8.48
N GLY A 38 -5.20 -5.15 7.65
CA GLY A 38 -6.18 -5.68 6.70
C GLY A 38 -5.74 -5.63 5.25
N PHE A 39 -6.28 -6.57 4.48
CA PHE A 39 -5.95 -6.76 3.07
C PHE A 39 -6.22 -5.53 2.19
N ARG A 40 -7.28 -4.78 2.49
CA ARG A 40 -7.69 -3.61 1.70
C ARG A 40 -6.67 -2.49 1.72
N PHE A 41 -5.87 -2.42 2.78
CA PHE A 41 -4.86 -1.38 3.01
C PHE A 41 -3.42 -1.89 2.89
N ASP A 42 -3.25 -3.11 2.36
CA ASP A 42 -1.93 -3.76 2.25
C ASP A 42 -1.19 -3.94 3.58
N GLY A 43 -1.96 -4.01 4.67
CA GLY A 43 -1.50 -4.29 6.02
C GLY A 43 -1.62 -5.75 6.43
N PRO A 44 -1.12 -6.11 7.62
CA PRO A 44 -1.19 -7.47 8.16
C PRO A 44 -2.64 -7.90 8.37
N GLN A 45 -3.01 -9.07 7.86
CA GLN A 45 -4.41 -9.51 7.83
C GLN A 45 -4.84 -10.18 9.15
N LEU A 46 -3.94 -10.96 9.76
CA LEU A 46 -4.22 -11.66 11.01
C LEU A 46 -4.36 -10.71 12.21
N ALA A 47 -3.88 -9.48 12.09
CA ALA A 47 -3.99 -8.48 13.14
C ALA A 47 -5.46 -8.10 13.46
N LYS A 48 -6.38 -8.27 12.51
CA LYS A 48 -7.83 -8.05 12.71
C LYS A 48 -8.53 -9.20 13.46
N THR A 49 -7.88 -10.36 13.61
CA THR A 49 -8.49 -11.52 14.24
C THR A 49 -8.48 -11.34 15.76
N THR A 50 -9.64 -11.12 16.36
CA THR A 50 -9.81 -11.07 17.82
C THR A 50 -9.95 -12.49 18.36
N GLY A 51 -9.13 -12.85 19.35
CA GLY A 51 -9.12 -14.19 19.97
C GLY A 51 -8.16 -15.16 19.25
N GLY A 52 -8.15 -16.39 19.73
CA GLY A 52 -7.40 -17.50 19.16
C GLY A 52 -6.39 -18.13 20.10
N ASN A 53 -6.12 -19.41 19.85
CA ASN A 53 -5.17 -20.25 20.58
C ASN A 53 -3.73 -19.70 20.43
N GLY A 54 -2.80 -20.18 21.24
CA GLY A 54 -1.39 -19.82 21.16
C GLY A 54 -0.79 -19.87 19.74
N TRP A 55 -1.24 -20.82 18.93
CA TRP A 55 -0.90 -20.95 17.52
C TRP A 55 -1.29 -19.71 16.68
N ILE A 56 -2.50 -19.22 16.84
CA ILE A 56 -2.98 -18.03 16.09
C ILE A 56 -2.20 -16.80 16.52
N LYS A 57 -1.89 -16.67 17.82
CA LYS A 57 -1.03 -15.57 18.31
C LYS A 57 0.36 -15.63 17.69
N MET A 58 0.96 -16.82 17.60
CA MET A 58 2.27 -17.00 16.97
C MET A 58 2.25 -16.67 15.47
N LEU A 59 1.22 -17.10 14.74
CA LEU A 59 1.07 -16.79 13.31
C LEU A 59 0.88 -15.31 13.07
N ARG A 60 0.10 -14.62 13.92
CA ARG A 60 -0.09 -13.18 13.90
C ARG A 60 1.23 -12.43 14.08
N GLN A 61 2.04 -12.83 15.06
CA GLN A 61 3.33 -12.22 15.32
C GLN A 61 4.30 -12.43 14.14
N ARG A 62 4.31 -13.62 13.54
CA ARG A 62 5.12 -13.91 12.34
C ARG A 62 4.70 -13.06 11.16
N GLU A 63 3.39 -12.94 10.91
CA GLU A 63 2.89 -12.07 9.84
C GLU A 63 3.28 -10.61 10.10
N LEU A 64 3.08 -10.11 11.31
CA LEU A 64 3.43 -8.74 11.68
C LEU A 64 4.91 -8.46 11.45
N LYS A 65 5.80 -9.37 11.86
CA LYS A 65 7.24 -9.24 11.62
C LYS A 65 7.59 -9.15 10.13
N LEU A 66 6.91 -9.95 9.27
CA LEU A 66 7.10 -9.86 7.81
C LEU A 66 6.70 -8.50 7.27
N TYR A 67 5.55 -7.96 7.72
CA TYR A 67 5.10 -6.64 7.30
C TYR A 67 5.99 -5.52 7.84
N GLN A 68 6.43 -5.60 9.09
CA GLN A 68 7.40 -4.66 9.67
C GLN A 68 8.70 -4.65 8.87
N TRP A 69 9.20 -5.84 8.50
CA TRP A 69 10.39 -5.94 7.66
C TRP A 69 10.16 -5.31 6.27
N MET A 70 9.05 -5.59 5.60
CA MET A 70 8.76 -4.97 4.30
C MET A 70 8.59 -3.45 4.42
N ALA A 71 7.88 -2.98 5.44
CA ALA A 71 7.62 -1.56 5.67
C ALA A 71 8.86 -0.77 6.15
N SER A 72 9.92 -1.44 6.59
CA SER A 72 11.19 -0.77 6.94
C SER A 72 11.96 -0.27 5.71
N TYR A 73 11.66 -0.79 4.53
CA TYR A 73 12.19 -0.26 3.27
C TYR A 73 11.25 0.82 2.75
N LEU A 74 11.66 2.06 2.80
CA LEU A 74 10.85 3.17 2.31
C LEU A 74 10.93 3.27 0.79
N PRO A 75 9.81 3.52 0.09
CA PRO A 75 9.85 3.85 -1.33
C PRO A 75 10.48 5.23 -1.51
N VAL A 76 11.21 5.44 -2.59
CA VAL A 76 11.80 6.76 -2.94
C VAL A 76 10.70 7.80 -3.10
N LEU A 77 9.58 7.41 -3.68
CA LEU A 77 8.39 8.24 -3.85
C LEU A 77 7.14 7.35 -3.81
N LEU A 78 6.14 7.79 -3.09
CA LEU A 78 4.80 7.24 -3.08
C LEU A 78 3.85 8.26 -3.69
N ILE A 79 3.14 7.88 -4.74
CA ILE A 79 2.13 8.74 -5.36
C ILE A 79 0.76 8.29 -4.85
N ARG A 80 0.02 9.22 -4.25
CA ARG A 80 -1.31 8.97 -3.73
C ARG A 80 -2.34 9.81 -4.49
N LEU A 81 -3.34 9.14 -5.06
CA LEU A 81 -4.43 9.80 -5.77
C LEU A 81 -5.58 10.03 -4.79
N GLY A 82 -5.83 11.29 -4.46
CA GLY A 82 -7.00 11.70 -3.69
C GLY A 82 -8.24 11.71 -4.57
N ILE A 83 -9.35 11.16 -4.10
CA ILE A 83 -10.62 11.17 -4.81
C ILE A 83 -11.75 11.31 -3.80
N ASP A 84 -12.78 12.10 -4.14
CA ASP A 84 -13.98 12.20 -3.34
C ASP A 84 -14.91 11.00 -3.55
N GLU A 85 -15.84 10.82 -2.62
CA GLU A 85 -16.76 9.69 -2.59
C GLU A 85 -17.65 9.64 -3.84
N GLN A 86 -18.16 10.78 -4.28
CA GLN A 86 -19.07 10.86 -5.44
C GLN A 86 -18.37 10.42 -6.72
N THR A 87 -17.18 10.94 -6.97
CA THR A 87 -16.36 10.58 -8.15
C THR A 87 -15.92 9.12 -8.09
N ALA A 88 -15.54 8.62 -6.91
CA ALA A 88 -15.13 7.24 -6.75
C ALA A 88 -16.28 6.27 -7.01
N PHE A 89 -17.47 6.58 -6.52
CA PHE A 89 -18.67 5.77 -6.75
C PHE A 89 -19.11 5.82 -8.22
N ALA A 90 -19.09 6.99 -8.84
CA ALA A 90 -19.42 7.12 -10.26
C ALA A 90 -18.50 6.29 -11.16
N ARG A 91 -17.21 6.17 -10.82
CA ARG A 91 -16.25 5.35 -11.56
C ARG A 91 -16.38 3.85 -11.33
N LYS A 92 -16.88 3.43 -10.16
CA LYS A 92 -17.01 2.02 -9.78
C LYS A 92 -18.30 1.77 -9.00
N PRO A 93 -19.46 1.79 -9.67
CA PRO A 93 -20.77 1.62 -9.03
C PRO A 93 -20.95 0.21 -8.43
N ASP A 94 -20.22 -0.80 -8.93
CA ASP A 94 -20.30 -2.19 -8.46
C ASP A 94 -19.58 -2.43 -7.12
N HIS A 95 -18.86 -1.44 -6.60
CA HIS A 95 -18.18 -1.58 -5.31
C HIS A 95 -19.14 -1.29 -4.16
N GLN A 96 -19.00 -2.07 -3.07
CA GLN A 96 -19.74 -1.78 -1.84
C GLN A 96 -19.37 -0.38 -1.32
N LEU A 97 -20.36 0.48 -1.20
CA LEU A 97 -20.23 1.87 -0.78
C LEU A 97 -19.42 2.01 0.53
N ALA A 98 -19.76 1.18 1.54
CA ALA A 98 -19.07 1.18 2.83
C ALA A 98 -17.57 0.88 2.71
N ALA A 99 -17.19 -0.02 1.79
CA ALA A 99 -15.79 -0.36 1.56
C ALA A 99 -15.01 0.76 0.86
N LEU A 100 -15.70 1.53 0.03
CA LEU A 100 -15.15 2.69 -0.65
C LEU A 100 -14.97 3.86 0.31
N GLN A 101 -15.97 4.14 1.13
CA GLN A 101 -15.93 5.14 2.20
C GLN A 101 -14.79 4.87 3.19
N GLU A 102 -14.65 3.61 3.64
CA GLU A 102 -13.53 3.20 4.51
C GLU A 102 -12.18 3.53 3.86
N LYS A 103 -12.01 3.24 2.57
CA LYS A 103 -10.77 3.56 1.85
C LYS A 103 -10.50 5.05 1.76
N ILE A 104 -11.50 5.84 1.41
CA ILE A 104 -11.38 7.29 1.28
C ILE A 104 -11.03 7.93 2.62
N ALA A 105 -11.61 7.44 3.73
CA ALA A 105 -11.33 7.95 5.06
C ALA A 105 -9.93 7.54 5.58
N VAL A 106 -9.48 6.33 5.32
CA VAL A 106 -8.27 5.76 5.90
C VAL A 106 -7.02 6.07 5.07
N THR A 107 -7.13 6.03 3.73
CA THR A 107 -5.96 6.20 2.85
C THR A 107 -5.17 7.49 3.10
N PRO A 108 -5.79 8.66 3.32
CA PRO A 108 -5.06 9.90 3.62
C PRO A 108 -4.28 9.86 4.93
N GLN A 109 -4.67 9.01 5.88
CA GLN A 109 -4.04 8.92 7.19
C GLN A 109 -2.77 8.05 7.18
N LEU A 110 -2.55 7.25 6.12
CA LEU A 110 -1.38 6.39 6.01
C LEU A 110 -0.13 7.22 5.73
N THR A 111 0.88 7.08 6.58
CA THR A 111 2.16 7.77 6.43
C THR A 111 3.23 6.91 5.76
N PHE A 112 2.99 5.61 5.65
CA PHE A 112 3.95 4.62 5.14
C PHE A 112 5.33 4.77 5.80
N ASN A 113 5.33 4.83 7.13
CA ASN A 113 6.52 5.03 7.98
C ASN A 113 7.31 6.31 7.65
N GLY A 114 6.65 7.36 7.20
CA GLY A 114 7.30 8.62 6.84
C GLY A 114 7.90 8.64 5.43
N ALA A 115 7.41 7.81 4.52
CA ALA A 115 7.77 7.86 3.12
C ALA A 115 7.43 9.23 2.49
N LYS A 116 8.21 9.65 1.49
CA LYS A 116 7.88 10.84 0.70
C LYS A 116 6.62 10.60 -0.12
N ILE A 117 5.53 11.29 0.21
CA ILE A 117 4.23 11.15 -0.45
C ILE A 117 3.96 12.37 -1.33
N LEU A 118 3.63 12.13 -2.59
CA LEU A 118 3.06 13.10 -3.51
C LEU A 118 1.56 12.88 -3.58
N GLU A 119 0.80 13.89 -3.14
CA GLU A 119 -0.66 13.90 -3.27
C GLU A 119 -1.05 14.48 -4.62
N LEU A 120 -1.85 13.77 -5.39
CA LEU A 120 -2.43 14.23 -6.64
C LEU A 120 -3.94 14.13 -6.59
N ASP A 121 -4.62 15.10 -7.19
CA ASP A 121 -6.08 15.07 -7.31
C ASP A 121 -6.48 14.08 -8.41
N GLY A 122 -7.04 12.95 -7.99
CA GLY A 122 -7.50 11.88 -8.89
C GLY A 122 -8.69 12.28 -9.78
N ARG A 123 -9.27 13.48 -9.62
CA ARG A 123 -10.33 14.02 -10.51
C ARG A 123 -9.78 14.65 -11.76
N GLN A 124 -8.51 15.04 -11.75
CA GLN A 124 -7.84 15.63 -12.92
C GLN A 124 -7.78 14.64 -14.09
N PRO A 125 -7.62 15.16 -15.32
CA PRO A 125 -7.38 14.33 -16.49
C PRO A 125 -6.18 13.42 -16.32
N ALA A 126 -6.28 12.19 -16.85
CA ALA A 126 -5.23 11.18 -16.70
C ALA A 126 -3.86 11.66 -17.21
N ASP A 127 -3.84 12.45 -18.28
CA ASP A 127 -2.61 12.98 -18.85
C ASP A 127 -1.91 13.98 -17.92
N GLU A 128 -2.66 14.81 -17.22
CA GLU A 128 -2.11 15.75 -16.24
C GLU A 128 -1.53 15.01 -15.03
N ILE A 129 -2.26 14.01 -14.51
CA ILE A 129 -1.79 13.15 -13.43
C ILE A 129 -0.50 12.43 -13.85
N MET A 130 -0.47 11.88 -15.06
CA MET A 130 0.70 11.19 -15.59
C MET A 130 1.90 12.12 -15.72
N GLN A 131 1.73 13.31 -16.28
CA GLN A 131 2.81 14.29 -16.40
C GLN A 131 3.33 14.75 -15.03
N ALA A 132 2.44 15.02 -14.07
CA ALA A 132 2.83 15.37 -12.71
C ALA A 132 3.61 14.23 -12.04
N SER A 133 3.18 13.00 -12.23
CA SER A 133 3.85 11.81 -11.71
C SER A 133 5.24 11.62 -12.32
N LEU A 134 5.38 11.78 -13.65
CA LEU A 134 6.68 11.66 -14.34
C LEU A 134 7.66 12.74 -13.88
N ARG A 135 7.22 13.99 -13.75
CA ARG A 135 8.06 15.07 -13.21
C ARG A 135 8.56 14.77 -11.79
N ALA A 136 7.66 14.25 -10.93
CA ALA A 136 8.04 13.93 -9.57
C ALA A 136 8.99 12.72 -9.48
N ILE A 137 8.81 11.71 -10.33
CA ILE A 137 9.72 10.57 -10.44
C ILE A 137 11.09 11.05 -10.90
N HIS A 138 11.16 11.87 -11.94
CA HIS A 138 12.42 12.43 -12.43
C HIS A 138 13.15 13.22 -11.33
N ALA A 139 12.44 14.11 -10.63
CA ALA A 139 13.00 14.87 -9.51
C ALA A 139 13.43 14.02 -8.32
N ALA A 140 12.85 12.84 -8.14
CA ALA A 140 13.21 11.93 -7.05
C ALA A 140 14.42 11.04 -7.39
N LEU A 141 14.76 10.92 -8.69
CA LEU A 141 15.89 10.12 -9.18
C LEU A 141 17.13 10.98 -9.54
N SER A 142 16.95 12.30 -9.63
CA SER A 142 18.03 13.27 -9.85
C SER A 142 18.74 13.58 -8.55
#